data_ff4bbadf39bb9e65ae601e0d1f12015a
#
_entry.id   ff4bbadf39bb9e65ae601e0d1f12015a
#
_cell.length_a   1.000
_cell.length_b   1.000
_cell.length_c   1.000
_cell.angle_alpha   90.00
_cell.angle_beta   90.00
_cell.angle_gamma   90.00
#
_symmetry.space_group_name_H-M   'P 1'
#
loop_
_entity.id
_entity.type
_entity.pdbx_description
1 polymer ?
#
loop_
_entity_poly.entity_id
_entity_poly.type
_entity_poly.pdbx_seq_one_letter_code
_entity_poly.pdbx_strand_id
1 'polypeptide(L)'
;MPHSLEQGVIVDWGLDEEFQTPDGVVRWVVMRSGDPVVLVHGTPYSSLLWRDIAPALALTRKVFVFDHLGFGRSDQREGQDLSLAAHARNFSRLLNHWGLSRPSVVAHDIGGAVALRTLLLEGASFGDLTLFDAVSGGRWERGLFQLILQRAEVFRQLPDYAHEALVAAHLRHATHVGFRPGVLDAFLAPWQGAEGQAAFYRQYS
;
A
#
# COMPACT_ATOMS: atom_id res chain seq x y z
N MET A 1 -21.78 -17.51 25.24
CA MET A 1 -22.49 -17.05 24.04
C MET A 1 -21.43 -16.45 23.13
N PRO A 2 -21.02 -17.12 22.03
CA PRO A 2 -20.11 -16.51 21.10
C PRO A 2 -20.87 -15.47 20.28
N HIS A 3 -20.39 -14.22 20.30
CA HIS A 3 -20.85 -13.18 19.42
C HIS A 3 -20.65 -13.63 17.98
N SER A 4 -21.73 -13.77 17.22
CA SER A 4 -21.76 -13.90 15.80
C SER A 4 -21.05 -12.67 15.20
N LEU A 5 -19.87 -12.91 14.62
CA LEU A 5 -19.24 -11.94 13.71
C LEU A 5 -20.13 -11.87 12.47
N GLU A 6 -20.96 -10.84 12.40
CA GLU A 6 -21.78 -10.53 11.25
C GLU A 6 -20.91 -10.41 10.00
N GLN A 7 -21.43 -10.89 8.89
CA GLN A 7 -20.83 -10.93 7.57
C GLN A 7 -20.20 -9.59 7.24
N GLY A 8 -18.87 -9.57 7.12
CA GLY A 8 -18.09 -8.37 6.99
C GLY A 8 -18.44 -7.58 5.73
N VAL A 9 -19.14 -6.50 5.92
CA VAL A 9 -19.17 -5.40 4.97
C VAL A 9 -17.72 -5.00 4.74
N ILE A 10 -17.25 -5.04 3.48
CA ILE A 10 -15.99 -4.41 3.10
C ILE A 10 -16.18 -2.94 3.47
N VAL A 11 -15.52 -2.50 4.52
CA VAL A 11 -15.54 -1.09 4.91
C VAL A 11 -14.74 -0.38 3.82
N ASP A 12 -15.44 0.17 2.83
CA ASP A 12 -14.88 1.18 1.94
C ASP A 12 -14.68 2.43 2.82
N TRP A 13 -13.53 2.46 3.51
CA TRP A 13 -13.13 3.72 4.07
C TRP A 13 -12.69 4.62 2.91
N GLY A 14 -13.57 5.54 2.55
CA GLY A 14 -13.20 6.53 1.58
C GLY A 14 -11.92 7.21 2.01
N LEU A 15 -10.89 7.19 1.16
CA LEU A 15 -9.76 8.06 1.32
C LEU A 15 -10.21 9.43 0.80
N ASP A 16 -10.94 10.17 1.65
CA ASP A 16 -11.67 11.37 1.23
C ASP A 16 -10.77 12.61 1.16
N GLU A 17 -9.59 12.54 1.76
CA GLU A 17 -8.63 13.63 1.78
C GLU A 17 -7.59 13.49 0.66
N GLU A 18 -7.12 14.63 0.17
CA GLU A 18 -6.13 14.74 -0.88
C GLU A 18 -4.88 15.46 -0.41
N PHE A 19 -3.73 15.00 -0.87
CA PHE A 19 -2.48 15.72 -0.71
C PHE A 19 -1.75 15.81 -2.05
N GLN A 20 -1.58 17.02 -2.55
CA GLN A 20 -0.86 17.27 -3.80
C GLN A 20 0.65 17.17 -3.59
N THR A 21 1.28 16.27 -4.30
CA THR A 21 2.74 16.16 -4.41
C THR A 21 3.20 16.59 -5.80
N PRO A 22 4.50 16.82 -6.05
CA PRO A 22 5.02 17.04 -7.39
C PRO A 22 4.73 15.90 -8.36
N ASP A 23 4.60 14.67 -7.83
CA ASP A 23 4.45 13.45 -8.61
C ASP A 23 2.98 13.03 -8.78
N GLY A 24 2.04 13.71 -8.12
CA GLY A 24 0.61 13.42 -8.20
C GLY A 24 -0.14 13.57 -6.88
N VAL A 25 -1.43 13.24 -6.90
CA VAL A 25 -2.31 13.31 -5.73
C VAL A 25 -2.25 12.01 -4.93
N VAL A 26 -1.91 12.14 -3.65
CA VAL A 26 -2.00 11.05 -2.66
C VAL A 26 -3.36 11.13 -1.98
N ARG A 27 -4.07 10.02 -1.92
CA ARG A 27 -5.33 9.87 -1.19
C ARG A 27 -5.07 9.33 0.19
N TRP A 28 -5.73 9.89 1.19
CA TRP A 28 -5.56 9.51 2.58
C TRP A 28 -6.82 9.74 3.42
N VAL A 29 -6.81 9.20 4.63
CA VAL A 29 -7.87 9.41 5.63
C VAL A 29 -7.25 9.41 7.02
N VAL A 30 -7.87 10.14 7.94
CA VAL A 30 -7.55 10.09 9.36
C VAL A 30 -8.77 9.67 10.17
N MET A 31 -8.56 8.74 11.10
CA MET A 31 -9.60 8.22 11.98
C MET A 31 -9.34 8.65 13.40
N ARG A 32 -10.39 9.21 14.06
CA ARG A 32 -10.42 9.47 15.50
C ARG A 32 -9.37 10.48 16.00
N SER A 33 -9.11 10.45 17.31
CA SER A 33 -8.17 11.31 18.02
C SER A 33 -7.29 10.47 18.95
N GLY A 34 -6.22 11.05 19.47
CA GLY A 34 -5.25 10.36 20.33
C GLY A 34 -3.85 10.44 19.75
N ASP A 35 -2.94 9.61 20.26
CA ASP A 35 -1.56 9.55 19.78
C ASP A 35 -1.51 9.03 18.35
N PRO A 36 -0.75 9.66 17.45
CA PRO A 36 -0.77 9.33 16.04
C PRO A 36 -0.08 8.00 15.73
N VAL A 37 -0.73 7.20 14.88
CA VAL A 37 -0.14 6.03 14.22
C VAL A 37 -0.39 6.12 12.72
N VAL A 38 0.64 5.84 11.92
CA VAL A 38 0.58 5.84 10.46
C VAL A 38 0.75 4.42 9.94
N LEU A 39 -0.16 3.98 9.08
CA LEU A 39 -0.15 2.65 8.49
C LEU A 39 0.31 2.74 7.03
N VAL A 40 1.42 2.05 6.72
CA VAL A 40 2.10 2.10 5.42
C VAL A 40 2.01 0.74 4.75
N HIS A 41 1.23 0.67 3.65
CA HIS A 41 1.02 -0.56 2.89
C HIS A 41 2.17 -0.87 1.94
N GLY A 42 2.17 -2.08 1.37
CA GLY A 42 3.12 -2.53 0.36
C GLY A 42 2.48 -2.96 -0.95
N THR A 43 3.27 -3.53 -1.83
CA THR A 43 2.86 -4.02 -3.15
C THR A 43 2.31 -5.46 -3.07
N PRO A 44 1.33 -5.84 -3.90
CA PRO A 44 0.49 -5.02 -4.78
C PRO A 44 -0.79 -4.55 -4.09
N TYR A 45 -0.72 -4.31 -2.79
CA TYR A 45 -1.82 -3.91 -1.95
C TYR A 45 -2.08 -2.39 -2.02
N SER A 46 -3.09 -1.97 -1.27
CA SER A 46 -3.43 -0.58 -0.99
C SER A 46 -3.71 -0.44 0.51
N SER A 47 -4.13 0.73 0.93
CA SER A 47 -4.59 0.97 2.31
C SER A 47 -5.68 0.01 2.78
N LEU A 48 -6.40 -0.63 1.86
CA LEU A 48 -7.38 -1.69 2.15
C LEU A 48 -6.78 -2.86 2.94
N LEU A 49 -5.45 -3.06 2.88
CA LEU A 49 -4.74 -4.01 3.73
C LEU A 49 -5.07 -3.81 5.22
N TRP A 50 -5.27 -2.57 5.61
CA TRP A 50 -5.48 -2.14 7.00
C TRP A 50 -6.95 -2.15 7.46
N ARG A 51 -7.89 -2.60 6.61
CA ARG A 51 -9.34 -2.54 6.83
C ARG A 51 -9.83 -3.12 8.17
N ASP A 52 -9.11 -4.11 8.69
CA ASP A 52 -9.46 -4.75 9.98
C ASP A 52 -8.65 -4.16 11.14
N ILE A 53 -7.45 -3.67 10.86
CA ILE A 53 -6.49 -3.19 11.86
C ILE A 53 -6.74 -1.71 12.19
N ALA A 54 -6.95 -0.87 11.17
CA ALA A 54 -7.11 0.56 11.38
C ALA A 54 -8.32 0.92 12.26
N PRO A 55 -9.52 0.32 12.08
CA PRO A 55 -10.65 0.58 12.98
C PRO A 55 -10.39 0.13 14.42
N ALA A 56 -9.68 -0.99 14.60
CA ALA A 56 -9.32 -1.49 15.93
C ALA A 56 -8.33 -0.55 16.65
N LEU A 57 -7.31 -0.07 15.94
CA LEU A 57 -6.38 0.93 16.48
C LEU A 57 -7.08 2.26 16.75
N ALA A 58 -8.04 2.65 15.92
CA ALA A 58 -8.78 3.89 16.06
C ALA A 58 -9.63 3.96 17.34
N LEU A 59 -9.82 2.86 18.06
CA LEU A 59 -10.49 2.90 19.37
C LEU A 59 -9.68 3.72 20.40
N THR A 60 -8.35 3.78 20.27
CA THR A 60 -7.45 4.43 21.24
C THR A 60 -6.40 5.35 20.60
N ARG A 61 -6.27 5.35 19.28
CA ARG A 61 -5.23 6.08 18.55
C ARG A 61 -5.83 6.97 17.46
N LYS A 62 -5.08 7.99 17.06
CA LYS A 62 -5.34 8.74 15.83
C LYS A 62 -4.65 8.04 14.68
N VAL A 63 -5.42 7.38 13.80
CA VAL A 63 -4.89 6.51 12.75
C VAL A 63 -4.89 7.23 11.42
N PHE A 64 -3.73 7.33 10.78
CA PHE A 64 -3.54 7.84 9.43
C PHE A 64 -3.32 6.67 8.47
N VAL A 65 -4.08 6.66 7.40
CA VAL A 65 -4.01 5.65 6.34
C VAL A 65 -3.96 6.35 4.99
N PHE A 66 -3.14 5.90 4.07
CA PHE A 66 -3.00 6.49 2.74
C PHE A 66 -2.64 5.43 1.71
N ASP A 67 -2.88 5.73 0.45
CA ASP A 67 -2.36 4.95 -0.67
C ASP A 67 -1.10 5.61 -1.23
N HIS A 68 -0.05 4.84 -1.45
CA HIS A 68 1.11 5.30 -2.21
C HIS A 68 0.69 5.74 -3.62
N LEU A 69 1.44 6.66 -4.25
CA LEU A 69 1.28 6.93 -5.68
C LEU A 69 1.47 5.64 -6.49
N GLY A 70 0.69 5.47 -7.53
CA GLY A 70 0.67 4.25 -8.33
C GLY A 70 -0.12 3.10 -7.70
N PHE A 71 -0.80 3.31 -6.56
CA PHE A 71 -1.57 2.30 -5.84
C PHE A 71 -2.96 2.81 -5.45
N GLY A 72 -3.89 1.87 -5.32
CA GLY A 72 -5.21 2.11 -4.76
C GLY A 72 -5.96 3.27 -5.40
N ARG A 73 -6.30 4.27 -4.59
CA ARG A 73 -7.05 5.48 -4.99
C ARG A 73 -6.15 6.69 -5.28
N SER A 74 -4.85 6.60 -4.99
CA SER A 74 -3.89 7.63 -5.36
C SER A 74 -3.64 7.65 -6.86
N ASP A 75 -3.12 8.75 -7.39
CA ASP A 75 -2.84 8.88 -8.82
C ASP A 75 -1.97 7.74 -9.36
N GLN A 76 -2.40 7.19 -10.51
CA GLN A 76 -1.74 6.11 -11.23
C GLN A 76 -1.44 6.55 -12.67
N ARG A 77 -0.61 7.59 -12.82
CA ARG A 77 -0.31 8.20 -14.13
C ARG A 77 0.93 7.58 -14.76
N GLU A 78 0.95 7.57 -16.07
CA GLU A 78 2.15 7.25 -16.83
C GLU A 78 3.27 8.27 -16.52
N GLY A 79 4.53 7.79 -16.49
CA GLY A 79 5.70 8.65 -16.22
C GLY A 79 5.91 9.03 -14.75
N GLN A 80 5.09 8.56 -13.81
CA GLN A 80 5.36 8.76 -12.39
C GLN A 80 6.63 8.03 -11.94
N ASP A 81 7.44 8.69 -11.10
CA ASP A 81 8.51 8.03 -10.35
C ASP A 81 7.91 7.24 -9.19
N LEU A 82 7.86 5.93 -9.33
CA LEU A 82 7.37 4.98 -8.32
C LEU A 82 8.52 4.28 -7.56
N SER A 83 9.73 4.82 -7.64
CA SER A 83 10.86 4.28 -6.89
C SER A 83 10.65 4.39 -5.38
N LEU A 84 11.29 3.53 -4.61
CA LEU A 84 11.31 3.60 -3.14
C LEU A 84 11.78 4.98 -2.64
N ALA A 85 12.66 5.64 -3.41
CA ALA A 85 13.12 6.99 -3.09
C ALA A 85 12.00 8.04 -3.24
N ALA A 86 11.20 7.96 -4.31
CA ALA A 86 10.06 8.84 -4.51
C ALA A 86 8.99 8.61 -3.45
N HIS A 87 8.66 7.35 -3.16
CA HIS A 87 7.72 7.02 -2.08
C HIS A 87 8.18 7.54 -0.72
N ALA A 88 9.46 7.40 -0.38
CA ALA A 88 9.99 7.91 0.88
C ALA A 88 9.92 9.45 0.98
N ARG A 89 10.27 10.17 -0.10
CA ARG A 89 10.10 11.63 -0.15
C ARG A 89 8.64 12.04 0.02
N ASN A 90 7.72 11.34 -0.65
CA ASN A 90 6.29 11.64 -0.55
C ASN A 90 5.74 11.31 0.84
N PHE A 91 6.21 10.23 1.47
CA PHE A 91 5.84 9.91 2.85
C PHE A 91 6.36 10.97 3.83
N SER A 92 7.61 11.42 3.69
CA SER A 92 8.13 12.53 4.49
C SER A 92 7.30 13.82 4.34
N ARG A 93 6.87 14.15 3.12
CA ARG A 93 5.98 15.30 2.86
C ARG A 93 4.61 15.13 3.52
N LEU A 94 4.04 13.91 3.50
CA LEU A 94 2.78 13.60 4.18
C LEU A 94 2.89 13.80 5.68
N LEU A 95 3.95 13.29 6.32
CA LEU A 95 4.20 13.49 7.74
C LEU A 95 4.24 14.97 8.11
N ASN A 96 4.92 15.78 7.30
CA ASN A 96 4.98 17.23 7.48
C ASN A 96 3.60 17.89 7.28
N HIS A 97 2.85 17.48 6.26
CA HIS A 97 1.49 17.96 5.99
C HIS A 97 0.54 17.68 7.16
N TRP A 98 0.66 16.51 7.76
CA TRP A 98 -0.13 16.12 8.93
C TRP A 98 0.37 16.74 10.25
N GLY A 99 1.51 17.44 10.24
CA GLY A 99 2.13 18.01 11.44
C GLY A 99 2.66 16.96 12.42
N LEU A 100 3.04 15.79 11.92
CA LEU A 100 3.52 14.66 12.73
C LEU A 100 5.04 14.68 12.85
N SER A 101 5.54 14.97 14.05
CA SER A 101 6.99 15.01 14.30
C SER A 101 7.59 13.66 14.70
N ARG A 102 6.85 12.84 15.46
CA ARG A 102 7.30 11.53 15.95
C ARG A 102 6.12 10.54 16.09
N PRO A 103 5.39 10.23 15.01
CA PRO A 103 4.30 9.25 15.07
C PRO A 103 4.83 7.84 15.31
N SER A 104 3.98 6.93 15.81
CA SER A 104 4.17 5.50 15.61
C SER A 104 3.96 5.16 14.14
N VAL A 105 4.78 4.27 13.59
CA VAL A 105 4.64 3.81 12.20
C VAL A 105 4.55 2.29 12.16
N VAL A 106 3.55 1.78 11.44
CA VAL A 106 3.40 0.34 11.16
C VAL A 106 3.49 0.15 9.66
N ALA A 107 4.44 -0.66 9.21
CA ALA A 107 4.74 -0.78 7.79
C ALA A 107 4.91 -2.24 7.35
N HIS A 108 4.37 -2.54 6.17
CA HIS A 108 4.34 -3.86 5.56
C HIS A 108 5.03 -3.83 4.19
N ASP A 109 5.77 -4.89 3.84
CA ASP A 109 6.39 -5.13 2.52
C ASP A 109 7.27 -3.95 2.05
N ILE A 110 7.09 -3.39 0.83
CA ILE A 110 7.81 -2.19 0.38
C ILE A 110 7.54 -0.97 1.27
N GLY A 111 6.39 -0.92 1.93
CA GLY A 111 6.10 0.12 2.92
C GLY A 111 7.13 0.16 4.05
N GLY A 112 7.68 -1.00 4.41
CA GLY A 112 8.80 -1.10 5.34
C GLY A 112 10.08 -0.44 4.82
N ALA A 113 10.43 -0.69 3.55
CA ALA A 113 11.56 -0.03 2.90
C ALA A 113 11.33 1.49 2.81
N VAL A 114 10.11 1.91 2.48
CA VAL A 114 9.73 3.34 2.45
C VAL A 114 9.88 3.97 3.82
N ALA A 115 9.35 3.35 4.88
CA ALA A 115 9.45 3.86 6.25
C ALA A 115 10.91 3.95 6.72
N LEU A 116 11.71 2.90 6.51
CA LEU A 116 13.14 2.90 6.84
C LEU A 116 13.89 4.00 6.08
N ARG A 117 13.64 4.13 4.78
CA ARG A 117 14.28 5.16 3.96
C ARG A 117 13.87 6.57 4.42
N THR A 118 12.59 6.77 4.75
CA THR A 118 12.08 8.04 5.27
C THR A 118 12.76 8.43 6.58
N LEU A 119 12.93 7.47 7.49
CA LEU A 119 13.64 7.66 8.75
C LEU A 119 15.13 7.98 8.56
N LEU A 120 15.81 7.22 7.70
CA LEU A 120 17.27 7.26 7.59
C LEU A 120 17.78 8.32 6.62
N LEU A 121 17.02 8.66 5.58
CA LEU A 121 17.51 9.48 4.46
C LEU A 121 16.69 10.77 4.22
N GLU A 122 15.43 10.83 4.68
CA GLU A 122 14.56 12.00 4.45
C GLU A 122 14.38 12.85 5.73
N GLY A 123 15.14 12.56 6.78
CA GLY A 123 15.18 13.34 8.03
C GLY A 123 13.94 13.23 8.92
N ALA A 124 13.04 12.28 8.67
CA ALA A 124 11.90 12.03 9.54
C ALA A 124 12.33 11.37 10.85
N SER A 125 11.47 11.49 11.87
CA SER A 125 11.65 10.78 13.15
C SER A 125 10.36 10.06 13.51
N PHE A 126 10.49 8.87 14.09
CA PHE A 126 9.35 8.07 14.55
C PHE A 126 9.44 7.87 16.07
N GLY A 127 8.29 7.76 16.72
CA GLY A 127 8.22 7.37 18.13
C GLY A 127 8.61 5.90 18.28
N ASP A 128 8.02 5.08 17.45
CA ASP A 128 8.34 3.66 17.26
C ASP A 128 8.07 3.25 15.80
N LEU A 129 8.66 2.13 15.38
CA LEU A 129 8.52 1.56 14.05
C LEU A 129 8.29 0.06 14.15
N THR A 130 7.11 -0.39 13.75
CA THR A 130 6.77 -1.81 13.63
C THR A 130 6.86 -2.24 12.17
N LEU A 131 7.68 -3.24 11.90
CA LEU A 131 7.87 -3.81 10.56
C LEU A 131 7.43 -5.28 10.56
N PHE A 132 6.69 -5.70 9.52
CA PHE A 132 6.40 -7.11 9.29
C PHE A 132 6.40 -7.41 7.79
N ASP A 133 6.93 -8.57 7.43
CA ASP A 133 7.19 -8.99 6.05
C ASP A 133 7.84 -7.88 5.20
N ALA A 134 8.69 -7.08 5.84
CA ALA A 134 9.21 -5.84 5.28
C ALA A 134 10.38 -6.09 4.33
N VAL A 135 10.36 -5.42 3.20
CA VAL A 135 11.50 -5.33 2.30
C VAL A 135 12.59 -4.48 2.98
N SER A 136 13.79 -5.04 3.12
CA SER A 136 14.95 -4.31 3.64
C SER A 136 16.28 -4.92 3.18
N GLY A 137 17.30 -4.07 3.01
CA GLY A 137 18.73 -4.42 2.99
C GLY A 137 19.19 -5.40 1.91
N GLY A 138 18.79 -5.26 0.65
CA GLY A 138 19.29 -6.09 -0.45
C GLY A 138 18.28 -6.32 -1.55
N ARG A 139 18.60 -7.25 -2.46
CA ARG A 139 17.66 -7.64 -3.53
C ARG A 139 16.52 -8.45 -2.92
N TRP A 140 15.32 -7.91 -3.02
CA TRP A 140 14.10 -8.53 -2.54
C TRP A 140 13.29 -9.19 -3.68
N GLU A 141 13.55 -8.77 -4.93
CA GLU A 141 12.88 -9.29 -6.10
C GLU A 141 13.29 -10.75 -6.32
N ARG A 142 12.34 -11.66 -6.10
CA ARG A 142 12.53 -13.10 -6.30
C ARG A 142 11.36 -13.68 -7.07
N GLY A 143 11.56 -14.83 -7.69
CA GLY A 143 10.52 -15.57 -8.38
C GLY A 143 9.79 -14.72 -9.42
N LEU A 144 8.50 -14.53 -9.27
CA LEU A 144 7.65 -13.78 -10.19
C LEU A 144 8.12 -12.34 -10.39
N PHE A 145 8.44 -11.62 -9.31
CA PHE A 145 8.84 -10.21 -9.39
C PHE A 145 10.18 -10.02 -10.11
N GLN A 146 11.11 -10.94 -9.92
CA GLN A 146 12.36 -10.94 -10.67
C GLN A 146 12.13 -11.14 -12.17
N LEU A 147 11.21 -12.03 -12.56
CA LEU A 147 10.86 -12.24 -13.96
C LEU A 147 10.17 -11.00 -14.55
N ILE A 148 9.26 -10.38 -13.82
CA ILE A 148 8.58 -9.14 -14.24
C ILE A 148 9.62 -8.05 -14.49
N LEU A 149 10.55 -7.80 -13.57
CA LEU A 149 11.63 -6.82 -13.74
C LEU A 149 12.47 -7.06 -14.98
N GLN A 150 12.78 -8.33 -15.26
CA GLN A 150 13.62 -8.70 -16.40
C GLN A 150 12.89 -8.67 -17.73
N ARG A 151 11.56 -8.81 -17.74
CA ARG A 151 10.73 -9.03 -18.93
C ARG A 151 9.40 -8.28 -18.87
N ALA A 152 9.39 -7.06 -18.29
CA ALA A 152 8.17 -6.29 -18.10
C ALA A 152 7.37 -6.10 -19.41
N GLU A 153 8.06 -5.96 -20.53
CA GLU A 153 7.46 -5.81 -21.86
C GLU A 153 6.62 -7.04 -22.29
N VAL A 154 7.01 -8.24 -21.87
CA VAL A 154 6.24 -9.47 -22.13
C VAL A 154 5.00 -9.53 -21.26
N PHE A 155 5.15 -9.20 -19.98
CA PHE A 155 4.03 -9.23 -19.03
C PHE A 155 2.97 -8.17 -19.35
N ARG A 156 3.37 -7.02 -19.86
CA ARG A 156 2.44 -5.97 -20.34
C ARG A 156 1.58 -6.39 -21.53
N GLN A 157 1.98 -7.41 -22.27
CA GLN A 157 1.25 -7.95 -23.42
C GLN A 157 0.32 -9.10 -23.06
N LEU A 158 0.25 -9.52 -21.80
CA LEU A 158 -0.68 -10.56 -21.38
C LEU A 158 -2.13 -10.15 -21.68
N PRO A 159 -2.96 -11.05 -22.21
CA PRO A 159 -4.40 -10.81 -22.25
C PRO A 159 -4.95 -10.59 -20.85
N ASP A 160 -6.01 -9.78 -20.73
CA ASP A 160 -6.61 -9.38 -19.44
C ASP A 160 -6.85 -10.58 -18.51
N TYR A 161 -7.46 -11.66 -19.02
CA TYR A 161 -7.74 -12.86 -18.20
C TYR A 161 -6.47 -13.52 -17.65
N ALA A 162 -5.37 -13.47 -18.38
CA ALA A 162 -4.09 -14.08 -17.96
C ALA A 162 -3.39 -13.18 -16.92
N HIS A 163 -3.44 -11.87 -17.11
CA HIS A 163 -2.96 -10.90 -16.15
C HIS A 163 -3.73 -11.01 -14.82
N GLU A 164 -5.07 -11.00 -14.87
CA GLU A 164 -5.92 -11.12 -13.69
C GLU A 164 -5.67 -12.44 -12.93
N ALA A 165 -5.55 -13.56 -13.67
CA ALA A 165 -5.24 -14.85 -13.06
C ALA A 165 -3.88 -14.86 -12.37
N LEU A 166 -2.86 -14.21 -12.97
CA LEU A 166 -1.52 -14.10 -12.41
C LEU A 166 -1.52 -13.29 -11.11
N VAL A 167 -2.15 -12.11 -11.10
CA VAL A 167 -2.24 -11.26 -9.90
C VAL A 167 -3.05 -11.95 -8.81
N ALA A 168 -4.18 -12.59 -9.17
CA ALA A 168 -4.99 -13.34 -8.22
C ALA A 168 -4.24 -14.52 -7.60
N ALA A 169 -3.48 -15.26 -8.40
CA ALA A 169 -2.66 -16.37 -7.92
C ALA A 169 -1.57 -15.88 -6.96
N HIS A 170 -0.91 -14.75 -7.30
CA HIS A 170 0.09 -14.15 -6.44
C HIS A 170 -0.50 -13.73 -5.08
N LEU A 171 -1.61 -13.01 -5.08
CA LEU A 171 -2.29 -12.59 -3.85
C LEU A 171 -2.71 -13.80 -2.99
N ARG A 172 -3.29 -14.84 -3.60
CA ARG A 172 -3.65 -16.08 -2.88
C ARG A 172 -2.44 -16.77 -2.26
N HIS A 173 -1.30 -16.76 -2.95
CA HIS A 173 -0.07 -17.36 -2.44
C HIS A 173 0.52 -16.61 -1.22
N ALA A 174 0.24 -15.33 -1.12
CA ALA A 174 0.70 -14.48 -0.01
C ALA A 174 -0.12 -14.66 1.29
N THR A 175 -1.14 -15.54 1.30
CA THR A 175 -1.99 -15.77 2.48
C THR A 175 -1.95 -17.23 2.92
N HIS A 176 -1.99 -17.45 4.23
CA HIS A 176 -2.06 -18.82 4.77
C HIS A 176 -3.48 -19.41 4.70
N VAL A 177 -4.48 -18.63 5.04
CA VAL A 177 -5.89 -19.08 5.14
C VAL A 177 -6.78 -18.59 3.99
N GLY A 178 -6.21 -17.89 3.01
CA GLY A 178 -6.96 -17.26 1.92
C GLY A 178 -7.67 -15.96 2.32
N PHE A 179 -8.53 -15.46 1.43
CA PHE A 179 -9.28 -14.23 1.61
C PHE A 179 -10.74 -14.51 1.98
N ARG A 180 -11.32 -13.64 2.80
CA ARG A 180 -12.77 -13.60 2.97
C ARG A 180 -13.44 -13.23 1.64
N PRO A 181 -14.72 -13.62 1.42
CA PRO A 181 -15.45 -13.27 0.21
C PRO A 181 -15.37 -11.77 -0.12
N GLY A 182 -15.13 -11.43 -1.38
CA GLY A 182 -15.03 -10.06 -1.89
C GLY A 182 -13.73 -9.33 -1.58
N VAL A 183 -12.90 -9.80 -0.65
CA VAL A 183 -11.64 -9.12 -0.30
C VAL A 183 -10.59 -9.25 -1.40
N LEU A 184 -10.48 -10.44 -2.00
CA LEU A 184 -9.58 -10.65 -3.13
C LEU A 184 -9.97 -9.75 -4.31
N ASP A 185 -11.27 -9.69 -4.63
CA ASP A 185 -11.78 -8.88 -5.74
C ASP A 185 -11.48 -7.38 -5.52
N ALA A 186 -11.61 -6.91 -4.28
CA ALA A 186 -11.27 -5.54 -3.91
C ALA A 186 -9.76 -5.23 -4.07
N PHE A 187 -8.87 -6.20 -3.82
CA PHE A 187 -7.44 -6.04 -4.09
C PHE A 187 -7.09 -6.15 -5.57
N LEU A 188 -7.87 -6.90 -6.35
CA LEU A 188 -7.68 -7.03 -7.79
C LEU A 188 -8.17 -5.82 -8.58
N ALA A 189 -9.26 -5.19 -8.12
CA ALA A 189 -9.95 -4.13 -8.85
C ALA A 189 -9.04 -3.00 -9.38
N PRO A 190 -8.06 -2.47 -8.63
CA PRO A 190 -7.15 -1.44 -9.14
C PRO A 190 -6.24 -1.90 -10.30
N TRP A 191 -6.08 -3.20 -10.47
CA TRP A 191 -5.17 -3.80 -11.44
C TRP A 191 -5.86 -4.35 -12.68
N GLN A 192 -7.18 -4.22 -12.77
CA GLN A 192 -7.98 -4.74 -13.88
C GLN A 192 -8.00 -3.78 -15.07
N GLY A 193 -8.24 -4.36 -16.27
CA GLY A 193 -8.26 -3.62 -17.54
C GLY A 193 -6.88 -3.11 -17.97
N ALA A 194 -6.82 -2.46 -19.12
CA ALA A 194 -5.57 -2.04 -19.73
C ALA A 194 -4.78 -1.03 -18.86
N GLU A 195 -5.46 -0.08 -18.23
CA GLU A 195 -4.84 0.93 -17.37
C GLU A 195 -4.30 0.31 -16.08
N GLY A 196 -5.10 -0.54 -15.42
CA GLY A 196 -4.71 -1.24 -14.19
C GLY A 196 -3.55 -2.21 -14.42
N GLN A 197 -3.57 -2.94 -15.54
CA GLN A 197 -2.46 -3.80 -15.94
C GLN A 197 -1.19 -3.00 -16.18
N ALA A 198 -1.26 -1.89 -16.90
CA ALA A 198 -0.12 -1.01 -17.13
C ALA A 198 0.41 -0.43 -15.80
N ALA A 199 -0.47 -0.02 -14.90
CA ALA A 199 -0.09 0.49 -13.57
C ALA A 199 0.60 -0.59 -12.73
N PHE A 200 0.10 -1.83 -12.74
CA PHE A 200 0.71 -2.95 -12.03
C PHE A 200 2.17 -3.15 -12.44
N TYR A 201 2.46 -3.20 -13.74
CA TYR A 201 3.82 -3.46 -14.21
C TYR A 201 4.75 -2.24 -14.14
N ARG A 202 4.22 -1.02 -13.99
CA ARG A 202 5.05 0.18 -13.72
C ARG A 202 5.74 0.16 -12.36
N GLN A 203 5.16 -0.52 -11.37
CA GLN A 203 5.77 -0.63 -10.04
C GLN A 203 7.12 -1.34 -10.04
N TYR A 204 7.42 -2.07 -11.10
CA TYR A 204 8.63 -2.89 -11.26
C TYR A 204 9.54 -2.38 -12.40
N SER A 205 9.45 -1.13 -12.77
CA SER A 205 10.26 -0.56 -13.86
C SER A 205 11.24 0.49 -13.37
#